data_8ccdc1475c04bc2d1424de401aa7655d
#
_entry.id   8ccdc1475c04bc2d1424de401aa7655d
#
_cell.length_a   1.000
_cell.length_b   1.000
_cell.length_c   1.000
_cell.angle_alpha   90.00
_cell.angle_beta   90.00
_cell.angle_gamma   90.00
#
_symmetry.space_group_name_H-M   'P 1'
#
loop_
_entity.id
_entity.type
_entity.pdbx_description
1 polymer ?
#
loop_
_entity_poly.entity_id
_entity_poly.type
_entity_poly.pdbx_seq_one_letter_code
_entity_poly.pdbx_strand_id
1 'polypeptide(L)'
;MDICVVLGSKSDLPIAEKCRSVLEKFDVTFEIRVASAHRAPKYLEEIISSAEDSGCQVFIGMAGVAAALPGVIASMTSKPVIGVPVEERSRWTLYFPSSKCPRACLWLP
;
A
#
# COMPACT_ATOMS: atom_id res chain seq x y z
N MET A 1 13.63 2.32 8.02
CA MET A 1 13.04 2.51 6.69
C MET A 1 11.99 3.60 6.74
N ASP A 2 11.89 4.37 5.67
CA ASP A 2 10.94 5.48 5.64
C ASP A 2 9.59 5.09 5.04
N ILE A 3 9.61 4.19 4.07
CA ILE A 3 8.41 3.82 3.34
C ILE A 3 8.30 2.31 3.25
N CYS A 4 7.11 1.80 3.46
CA CYS A 4 6.82 0.38 3.27
C CYS A 4 5.79 0.25 2.15
N VAL A 5 6.16 -0.44 1.08
CA VAL A 5 5.29 -0.69 -0.06
C VAL A 5 4.76 -2.10 0.06
N VAL A 6 3.45 -2.24 0.06
CA VAL A 6 2.79 -3.53 0.16
C VAL A 6 2.02 -3.80 -1.12
N LEU A 7 2.25 -4.97 -1.70
CA LEU A 7 1.58 -5.41 -2.91
C LEU A 7 0.57 -6.49 -2.56
N GLY A 8 -0.57 -6.45 -3.20
CA GLY A 8 -1.58 -7.47 -2.98
C GLY A 8 -1.29 -8.79 -3.70
N SER A 9 -0.43 -8.74 -4.70
CA SER A 9 -0.12 -9.92 -5.51
C SER A 9 1.26 -9.79 -6.13
N LYS A 10 1.90 -10.91 -6.38
CA LYS A 10 3.19 -10.92 -7.07
C LYS A 10 3.08 -10.36 -8.49
N SER A 11 1.92 -10.45 -9.08
CA SER A 11 1.72 -9.93 -10.43
C SER A 11 1.84 -8.42 -10.50
N ASP A 12 1.84 -7.74 -9.35
CA ASP A 12 1.96 -6.29 -9.28
C ASP A 12 3.42 -5.84 -9.20
N LEU A 13 4.37 -6.76 -9.13
CA LEU A 13 5.79 -6.42 -9.04
C LEU A 13 6.29 -5.47 -10.11
N PRO A 14 5.90 -5.60 -11.38
CA PRO A 14 6.36 -4.63 -12.39
C PRO A 14 5.98 -3.20 -12.07
N ILE A 15 4.82 -3.00 -11.46
CA ILE A 15 4.38 -1.65 -11.04
C ILE A 15 5.24 -1.20 -9.88
N ALA A 16 5.51 -2.10 -8.94
CA ALA A 16 6.35 -1.79 -7.79
C ALA A 16 7.76 -1.41 -8.20
N GLU A 17 8.28 -2.01 -9.27
CA GLU A 17 9.62 -1.68 -9.75
C GLU A 17 9.69 -0.25 -10.28
N LYS A 18 8.61 0.25 -10.86
CA LYS A 18 8.55 1.65 -11.27
C LYS A 18 8.58 2.56 -10.05
N CYS A 19 7.87 2.18 -9.01
CA CYS A 19 7.87 2.91 -7.75
C CYS A 19 9.26 2.90 -7.13
N ARG A 20 9.92 1.75 -7.14
CA ARG A 20 11.28 1.61 -6.63
C ARG A 20 12.23 2.60 -7.31
N SER A 21 12.12 2.69 -8.62
CA SER A 21 12.97 3.56 -9.41
C SER A 21 12.82 5.03 -8.98
N VAL A 22 11.59 5.45 -8.71
CA VAL A 22 11.33 6.82 -8.26
C VAL A 22 11.84 7.04 -6.85
N LEU A 23 11.58 6.10 -5.96
CA LEU A 23 12.01 6.24 -4.56
C LEU A 23 13.52 6.29 -4.42
N GLU A 24 14.23 5.54 -5.25
CA GLU A 24 15.69 5.58 -5.24
C GLU A 24 16.23 6.95 -5.63
N LYS A 25 15.51 7.65 -6.51
CA LYS A 25 15.93 8.99 -6.90
C LYS A 25 15.81 9.98 -5.76
N PHE A 26 14.89 9.76 -4.84
CA PHE A 26 14.69 10.65 -3.72
C PHE A 26 15.51 10.28 -2.49
N ASP A 27 16.32 9.25 -2.62
CA ASP A 27 17.23 8.82 -1.55
C ASP A 27 16.51 8.50 -0.24
N VAL A 28 15.32 7.91 -0.35
CA VAL A 28 14.58 7.44 0.81
C VAL A 28 14.74 5.94 0.96
N THR A 29 14.73 5.46 2.19
CA THR A 29 14.81 4.04 2.44
C THR A 29 13.41 3.44 2.34
N PHE A 30 13.31 2.29 1.72
CA PHE A 30 12.02 1.66 1.53
C PHE A 30 12.15 0.14 1.47
N GLU A 31 11.02 -0.53 1.63
CA GLU A 31 10.94 -1.98 1.54
C GLU A 31 9.69 -2.34 0.79
N ILE A 32 9.77 -3.37 -0.06
CA ILE A 32 8.63 -3.85 -0.84
C ILE A 32 8.27 -5.24 -0.36
N ARG A 33 7.02 -5.43 0.04
CA ARG A 33 6.52 -6.71 0.52
C ARG A 33 5.26 -7.10 -0.23
N VAL A 34 5.05 -8.41 -0.38
CA VAL A 34 3.83 -8.94 -1.00
C VAL A 34 3.01 -9.61 0.08
N ALA A 35 1.79 -9.13 0.28
CA ALA A 35 0.88 -9.72 1.25
C ALA A 35 -0.57 -9.48 0.83
N SER A 36 -1.35 -10.53 0.76
CA SER A 36 -2.75 -10.40 0.42
C SER A 36 -3.56 -10.12 1.69
N ALA A 37 -4.39 -9.09 1.63
CA ALA A 37 -5.27 -8.76 2.74
C ALA A 37 -6.29 -9.86 3.00
N HIS A 38 -6.67 -10.60 1.96
CA HIS A 38 -7.67 -11.66 2.08
C HIS A 38 -7.09 -13.00 2.46
N ARG A 39 -5.91 -13.32 1.93
CA ARG A 39 -5.30 -14.62 2.14
C ARG A 39 -4.43 -14.70 3.37
N ALA A 40 -3.78 -13.61 3.72
CA ALA A 40 -2.80 -13.61 4.79
C ALA A 40 -2.91 -12.36 5.65
N PRO A 41 -4.06 -12.12 6.30
CA PRO A 41 -4.24 -10.91 7.09
C PRO A 41 -3.27 -10.83 8.28
N LYS A 42 -2.95 -11.95 8.89
CA LYS A 42 -2.00 -11.93 10.01
C LYS A 42 -0.59 -11.59 9.58
N TYR A 43 -0.20 -12.09 8.43
CA TYR A 43 1.10 -11.77 7.88
C TYR A 43 1.18 -10.27 7.54
N LEU A 44 0.08 -9.72 7.03
CA LEU A 44 0.02 -8.30 6.75
C LEU A 44 0.17 -7.50 8.04
N GLU A 45 -0.49 -7.90 9.12
CA GLU A 45 -0.33 -7.23 10.41
C GLU A 45 1.12 -7.26 10.88
N GLU A 46 1.78 -8.39 10.70
CA GLU A 46 3.18 -8.52 11.10
C GLU A 46 4.08 -7.59 10.30
N ILE A 47 3.81 -7.47 8.99
CA ILE A 47 4.57 -6.55 8.14
C ILE A 47 4.39 -5.12 8.62
N ILE A 48 3.15 -4.71 8.88
CA ILE A 48 2.86 -3.35 9.30
C ILE A 48 3.50 -3.06 10.65
N SER A 49 3.37 -3.96 11.59
CA SER A 49 3.93 -3.79 12.92
C SER A 49 5.46 -3.71 12.87
N SER A 50 6.07 -4.59 12.10
CA SER A 50 7.51 -4.61 11.95
C SER A 50 8.02 -3.34 11.27
N ALA A 51 7.28 -2.85 10.29
CA ALA A 51 7.66 -1.61 9.61
C ALA A 51 7.59 -0.42 10.56
N GLU A 52 6.55 -0.36 11.37
CA GLU A 52 6.43 0.72 12.35
C GLU A 52 7.57 0.68 13.36
N ASP A 53 7.93 -0.50 13.81
CA ASP A 53 9.04 -0.66 14.73
C ASP A 53 10.37 -0.21 14.11
N SER A 54 10.47 -0.29 12.80
CA SER A 54 11.66 0.15 12.07
C SER A 54 11.62 1.63 11.72
N GLY A 55 10.60 2.35 12.16
CA GLY A 55 10.51 3.78 11.94
C GLY A 55 9.80 4.18 10.65
N CYS A 56 9.02 3.30 10.07
CA CYS A 56 8.30 3.60 8.84
C CYS A 56 7.37 4.80 9.03
N GLN A 57 7.39 5.71 8.08
CA GLN A 57 6.60 6.94 8.14
C GLN A 57 5.35 6.88 7.26
N VAL A 58 5.42 6.14 6.16
CA VAL A 58 4.34 6.12 5.17
C VAL A 58 4.21 4.72 4.61
N PHE A 59 2.98 4.27 4.43
CA PHE A 59 2.70 3.00 3.78
C PHE A 59 2.12 3.26 2.40
N ILE A 60 2.51 2.46 1.42
CA ILE A 60 1.93 2.50 0.08
C ILE A 60 1.33 1.14 -0.19
N GLY A 61 0.03 1.10 -0.46
CA GLY A 61 -0.67 -0.14 -0.77
C GLY A 61 -1.03 -0.18 -2.25
N MET A 62 -0.55 -1.18 -2.95
CA MET A 62 -0.86 -1.37 -4.36
C MET A 62 -1.76 -2.58 -4.52
N ALA A 63 -2.92 -2.38 -5.09
CA ALA A 63 -3.89 -3.45 -5.25
C ALA A 63 -4.67 -3.28 -6.53
N GLY A 64 -5.27 -4.38 -6.98
CA GLY A 64 -6.07 -4.39 -8.19
C GLY A 64 -7.46 -3.86 -7.98
N VAL A 65 -8.41 -4.49 -8.64
CA VAL A 65 -9.76 -3.98 -8.80
C VAL A 65 -10.46 -3.64 -7.49
N ALA A 66 -10.33 -4.44 -6.49
CA ALA A 66 -11.07 -4.21 -5.25
C ALA A 66 -10.47 -3.11 -4.39
N ALA A 67 -9.20 -2.80 -4.61
CA ALA A 67 -8.50 -1.75 -3.87
C ALA A 67 -8.70 -1.82 -2.35
N ALA A 68 -8.92 -3.02 -1.82
CA ALA A 68 -9.18 -3.18 -0.39
C ALA A 68 -7.91 -3.05 0.44
N LEU A 69 -6.78 -3.36 -0.13
CA LEU A 69 -5.52 -3.40 0.60
C LEU A 69 -5.17 -2.09 1.29
N PRO A 70 -5.24 -0.92 0.61
CA PRO A 70 -4.92 0.32 1.32
C PRO A 70 -5.82 0.58 2.52
N GLY A 71 -7.11 0.27 2.39
CA GLY A 71 -8.04 0.43 3.50
C GLY A 71 -7.74 -0.49 4.66
N VAL A 72 -7.35 -1.73 4.36
CA VAL A 72 -6.97 -2.67 5.41
C VAL A 72 -5.71 -2.20 6.12
N ILE A 73 -4.72 -1.75 5.37
CA ILE A 73 -3.50 -1.21 5.97
C ILE A 73 -3.85 -0.02 6.86
N ALA A 74 -4.70 0.87 6.39
CA ALA A 74 -5.08 2.05 7.15
C ALA A 74 -5.79 1.69 8.46
N SER A 75 -6.43 0.54 8.51
CA SER A 75 -7.07 0.07 9.74
C SER A 75 -6.06 -0.47 10.76
N MET A 76 -4.84 -0.73 10.32
CA MET A 76 -3.81 -1.34 11.16
C MET A 76 -2.74 -0.36 11.62
N THR A 77 -2.74 0.86 11.11
CA THR A 77 -1.70 1.82 11.43
C THR A 77 -2.28 3.23 11.55
N SER A 78 -1.60 4.07 12.31
CA SER A 78 -1.94 5.49 12.39
C SER A 78 -1.13 6.32 11.42
N LYS A 79 -0.21 5.71 10.68
CA LYS A 79 0.60 6.41 9.69
C LYS A 79 -0.19 6.63 8.40
N PRO A 80 0.19 7.62 7.60
CA PRO A 80 -0.46 7.85 6.32
C PRO A 80 -0.34 6.64 5.38
N VAL A 81 -1.40 6.37 4.66
CA VAL A 81 -1.44 5.26 3.70
C VAL A 81 -1.84 5.79 2.34
N ILE A 82 -1.04 5.51 1.33
CA ILE A 82 -1.31 5.92 -0.03
C ILE A 82 -1.77 4.71 -0.81
N GLY A 83 -2.96 4.80 -1.40
CA GLY A 83 -3.48 3.73 -2.23
C GLY A 83 -3.12 3.95 -3.69
N VAL A 84 -2.55 2.92 -4.32
CA VAL A 84 -2.20 2.96 -5.74
C VAL A 84 -2.95 1.85 -6.47
N PRO A 85 -3.83 2.20 -7.41
CA PRO A 85 -4.53 1.18 -8.20
C PRO A 85 -3.59 0.65 -9.27
N VAL A 86 -3.55 -0.66 -9.42
CA VAL A 86 -2.68 -1.29 -10.42
C VAL A 86 -3.45 -1.74 -11.65
N GLU A 87 -4.77 -1.66 -11.60
CA GLU A 87 -5.63 -2.01 -12.71
C GLU A 87 -6.10 -0.75 -13.41
N GLU A 88 -5.64 -0.53 -14.62
CA GLU A 88 -5.99 0.68 -15.34
C GLU A 88 -7.47 0.85 -15.61
N ARG A 89 -8.13 -0.23 -16.00
CA ARG A 89 -9.52 -0.15 -16.41
C ARG A 89 -10.47 0.27 -15.33
N SER A 90 -10.12 0.01 -14.10
CA SER A 90 -11.05 0.24 -13.00
C SER A 90 -10.59 1.32 -12.06
N ARG A 91 -9.51 2.01 -12.39
CA ARG A 91 -8.91 2.94 -11.46
C ARG A 91 -9.85 4.02 -10.95
N TRP A 92 -10.68 4.54 -11.81
CA TRP A 92 -11.57 5.63 -11.41
C TRP A 92 -12.72 5.15 -10.57
N THR A 93 -13.33 4.04 -10.98
CA THR A 93 -14.46 3.51 -10.22
C THR A 93 -14.05 3.00 -8.86
N LEU A 94 -12.82 2.55 -8.74
CA LEU A 94 -12.36 2.00 -7.48
C LEU A 94 -12.18 3.04 -6.41
N TYR A 95 -11.94 4.28 -6.80
CA TYR A 95 -11.72 5.30 -5.81
C TYR A 95 -12.96 5.85 -5.18
N PHE A 96 -14.09 5.73 -5.82
CA PHE A 96 -15.26 6.32 -5.28
C PHE A 96 -15.77 5.69 -4.02
N PRO A 97 -15.65 4.39 -3.82
CA PRO A 97 -15.96 3.84 -2.52
C PRO A 97 -15.04 4.37 -1.43
N SER A 98 -14.12 5.20 -1.79
CA SER A 98 -13.21 5.76 -0.82
C SER A 98 -13.91 6.51 0.31
N SER A 99 -15.16 6.91 0.10
CA SER A 99 -15.92 7.49 1.18
C SER A 99 -16.06 6.55 2.37
N LYS A 100 -15.81 5.26 2.15
CA LYS A 100 -15.84 4.25 3.20
C LYS A 100 -14.47 3.95 3.76
N CYS A 101 -13.43 4.57 3.24
CA CYS A 101 -12.09 4.36 3.74
C CYS A 101 -11.91 5.06 5.07
N PRO A 102 -11.07 4.52 5.96
CA PRO A 102 -10.68 5.23 7.15
C PRO A 102 -10.06 6.57 6.81
N ARG A 103 -10.13 7.50 7.74
CA ARG A 103 -9.58 8.83 7.51
C ARG A 103 -8.09 8.83 7.20
N ALA A 104 -7.40 7.83 7.68
CA ALA A 104 -5.96 7.71 7.43
C ALA A 104 -5.65 7.30 6.00
N CYS A 105 -6.65 6.90 5.23
CA CYS A 105 -6.44 6.47 3.87
C CYS A 105 -6.41 7.69 2.97
N LEU A 106 -5.27 7.92 2.34
CA LEU A 106 -5.09 9.06 1.46
C LEU A 106 -5.23 8.61 0.01
N TRP A 107 -6.09 9.29 -0.71
CA TRP A 107 -6.29 9.02 -2.13
C TRP A 107 -5.72 10.14 -2.94
N LEU A 108 -4.82 9.81 -3.84
CA LEU A 108 -4.26 10.80 -4.74
C LEU A 108 -5.19 10.96 -5.91
N PRO A 109 -5.57 12.17 -6.22
CA PRO A 109 -6.45 12.45 -7.37
C PRO A 109 -5.80 12.11 -8.69
#